data_1877c86c43dc76ff15e612e1d0ccb5a4
#
_entry.id   1877c86c43dc76ff15e612e1d0ccb5a4
#
_cell.length_a   1.000
_cell.length_b   1.000
_cell.length_c   1.000
_cell.angle_alpha   90.00
_cell.angle_beta   90.00
_cell.angle_gamma   90.00
#
_symmetry.space_group_name_H-M   'P 1'
#
loop_
_entity.id
_entity.type
_entity.pdbx_description
1 polymer ?
#
loop_
_entity_poly.entity_id
_entity_poly.type
_entity_poly.pdbx_seq_one_letter_code
_entity_poly.pdbx_strand_id
1 'polypeptide(L)'
;MDETPKVTINKINRSDLQQFGIQLMPCSSNVALTHKHEFLEMAYVARGKAVHTFGDETCTITAGNYFIVDYGETHSYHQIGDEPLLLINILFLPRLIDETLRDCRSFQELLQSYLIRFSYSSLCQPPTRHIFTDDGGEVRDTIQQMLTEYGERRAGFTEMLRSQMIRILILSMRKISRTDIDASNGMIAMLTDYVRSHYSSEICLSALCRQMHYSPAYVSKKFHDETGTSFSVYVQKYRLEQGCRLLANTNDQISKISGAVGYTNTKYFTELFRRHIGITPREYRRRAHAHR
;
A
#
# COMPACT_ATOMS: atom_id res chain seq x y z
N MET A 1 23.00 30.40 -6.83
CA MET A 1 21.60 30.86 -6.96
C MET A 1 21.04 30.19 -8.17
N ASP A 2 20.42 29.08 -7.94
CA ASP A 2 19.85 28.23 -9.01
C ASP A 2 18.33 28.36 -8.89
N GLU A 3 17.77 29.32 -9.65
CA GLU A 3 16.32 29.51 -9.75
C GLU A 3 15.77 28.51 -10.75
N THR A 4 15.45 27.31 -10.26
CA THR A 4 14.59 26.40 -11.03
C THR A 4 13.22 27.04 -11.22
N PRO A 5 12.74 27.23 -12.45
CA PRO A 5 11.46 27.88 -12.69
C PRO A 5 10.33 27.01 -12.11
N LYS A 6 9.59 27.57 -11.16
CA LYS A 6 8.32 27.01 -10.68
C LYS A 6 7.32 27.06 -11.83
N VAL A 7 7.18 25.95 -12.55
CA VAL A 7 6.06 25.81 -13.50
C VAL A 7 4.78 25.66 -12.71
N THR A 8 4.01 26.71 -12.72
CA THR A 8 2.66 26.73 -12.18
C THR A 8 1.80 25.79 -13.00
N ILE A 9 1.30 24.70 -12.39
CA ILE A 9 0.26 23.87 -13.00
C ILE A 9 -1.05 24.69 -13.00
N ASN A 10 -1.18 25.53 -14.01
CA ASN A 10 -2.22 26.57 -14.11
C ASN A 10 -3.58 26.06 -14.57
N LYS A 11 -3.90 24.75 -14.43
CA LYS A 11 -5.19 24.20 -14.87
C LYS A 11 -5.88 23.25 -13.88
N ILE A 12 -5.38 23.12 -12.66
CA ILE A 12 -6.13 22.36 -11.66
C ILE A 12 -7.29 23.22 -11.19
N ASN A 13 -8.50 22.88 -11.60
CA ASN A 13 -9.71 23.47 -11.04
C ASN A 13 -9.92 22.90 -9.63
N ARG A 14 -9.23 23.48 -8.65
CA ARG A 14 -9.32 23.04 -7.24
C ARG A 14 -10.77 23.04 -6.73
N SER A 15 -11.67 23.79 -7.34
CA SER A 15 -13.08 23.81 -6.94
C SER A 15 -13.76 22.47 -7.18
N ASP A 16 -13.56 21.83 -8.32
CA ASP A 16 -14.16 20.52 -8.62
C ASP A 16 -13.60 19.41 -7.73
N LEU A 17 -12.28 19.40 -7.51
CA LEU A 17 -11.64 18.45 -6.62
C LEU A 17 -12.13 18.61 -5.17
N GLN A 18 -12.29 19.85 -4.72
CA GLN A 18 -12.83 20.13 -3.37
C GLN A 18 -14.32 19.82 -3.26
N GLN A 19 -15.12 20.15 -4.26
CA GLN A 19 -16.56 19.99 -4.25
C GLN A 19 -16.99 18.53 -4.46
N PHE A 20 -16.43 17.88 -5.48
CA PHE A 20 -16.83 16.55 -5.94
C PHE A 20 -15.86 15.43 -5.54
N GLY A 21 -14.68 15.79 -5.03
CA GLY A 21 -13.62 14.84 -4.69
C GLY A 21 -12.87 14.25 -5.91
N ILE A 22 -13.15 14.73 -7.12
CA ILE A 22 -12.56 14.26 -8.36
C ILE A 22 -12.48 15.37 -9.41
N GLN A 23 -11.42 15.31 -10.23
CA GLN A 23 -11.24 16.15 -11.42
C GLN A 23 -10.57 15.32 -12.52
N LEU A 24 -11.09 15.39 -13.73
CA LEU A 24 -10.53 14.76 -14.91
C LEU A 24 -9.87 15.82 -15.81
N MET A 25 -8.64 15.55 -16.25
CA MET A 25 -7.85 16.46 -17.07
C MET A 25 -7.13 15.71 -18.20
N PRO A 26 -7.62 15.76 -19.45
CA PRO A 26 -6.79 15.44 -20.60
C PRO A 26 -5.63 16.44 -20.69
N CYS A 27 -4.41 15.95 -20.74
CA CYS A 27 -3.19 16.75 -20.78
C CYS A 27 -2.32 16.33 -21.96
N SER A 28 -2.10 17.26 -22.89
CA SER A 28 -1.09 17.12 -23.93
C SER A 28 0.10 18.01 -23.55
N SER A 29 1.17 17.41 -23.08
CA SER A 29 2.38 18.15 -22.73
C SER A 29 3.60 17.27 -22.98
N ASN A 30 4.60 17.84 -23.61
CA ASN A 30 5.85 17.14 -23.89
C ASN A 30 6.70 16.94 -22.61
N VAL A 31 6.46 17.75 -21.59
CA VAL A 31 7.20 17.74 -20.33
C VAL A 31 6.28 18.14 -19.19
N ALA A 32 6.28 17.37 -18.12
CA ALA A 32 5.86 17.85 -16.81
C ALA A 32 7.11 17.99 -15.94
N LEU A 33 7.38 19.20 -15.50
CA LEU A 33 8.48 19.46 -14.56
C LEU A 33 8.20 18.76 -13.23
N THR A 34 9.26 18.48 -12.49
CA THR A 34 9.19 17.86 -11.17
C THR A 34 8.26 18.64 -10.25
N HIS A 35 7.23 17.99 -9.76
CA HIS A 35 6.21 18.55 -8.88
C HIS A 35 5.67 17.53 -7.89
N LYS A 36 4.91 18.00 -6.93
CA LYS A 36 4.17 17.18 -5.94
C LYS A 36 2.81 17.79 -5.66
N HIS A 37 1.90 16.99 -5.17
CA HIS A 37 0.52 17.42 -4.89
C HIS A 37 -0.06 16.74 -3.63
N GLU A 38 -1.19 17.28 -3.14
CA GLU A 38 -1.89 16.81 -1.92
C GLU A 38 -3.24 16.12 -2.30
N PHE A 39 -3.17 15.17 -3.25
CA PHE A 39 -4.28 14.31 -3.68
C PHE A 39 -3.69 13.04 -4.31
N LEU A 40 -4.52 12.04 -4.56
CA LEU A 40 -4.14 10.90 -5.41
C LEU A 40 -4.30 11.31 -6.87
N GLU A 41 -3.29 11.03 -7.67
CA GLU A 41 -3.35 11.21 -9.12
C GLU A 41 -3.25 9.84 -9.81
N MET A 42 -4.21 9.53 -10.64
CA MET A 42 -4.12 8.44 -11.59
C MET A 42 -3.88 9.03 -12.98
N ALA A 43 -2.79 8.66 -13.62
CA ALA A 43 -2.48 9.07 -14.99
C ALA A 43 -2.55 7.87 -15.93
N TYR A 44 -3.32 8.02 -17.03
CA TYR A 44 -3.42 7.03 -18.11
C TYR A 44 -2.74 7.57 -19.36
N VAL A 45 -1.82 6.81 -19.93
CA VAL A 45 -1.14 7.16 -21.18
C VAL A 45 -2.04 6.76 -22.36
N ALA A 46 -2.75 7.73 -22.90
CA ALA A 46 -3.66 7.51 -24.03
C ALA A 46 -2.90 7.41 -25.38
N ARG A 47 -1.77 8.12 -25.49
CA ARG A 47 -0.92 8.11 -26.70
C ARG A 47 0.50 8.56 -26.38
N GLY A 48 1.47 8.10 -27.19
CA GLY A 48 2.86 8.51 -27.10
C GLY A 48 3.65 7.68 -26.09
N LYS A 49 4.85 8.16 -25.80
CA LYS A 49 5.84 7.50 -24.94
C LYS A 49 6.62 8.55 -24.15
N ALA A 50 6.91 8.25 -22.90
CA ALA A 50 7.69 9.15 -22.03
C ALA A 50 8.62 8.38 -21.08
N VAL A 51 9.64 9.05 -20.59
CA VAL A 51 10.34 8.69 -19.37
C VAL A 51 9.59 9.31 -18.20
N HIS A 52 9.13 8.51 -17.28
CA HIS A 52 8.53 8.93 -16.03
C HIS A 52 9.57 8.78 -14.91
N THR A 53 9.79 9.85 -14.16
CA THR A 53 10.64 9.87 -12.97
C THR A 53 9.77 9.94 -11.74
N PHE A 54 10.01 9.06 -10.79
CA PHE A 54 9.27 8.89 -9.56
C PHE A 54 10.26 8.83 -8.39
N GLY A 55 10.38 9.89 -7.60
CA GLY A 55 11.50 10.05 -6.68
C GLY A 55 12.84 9.95 -7.42
N ASP A 56 13.68 8.99 -7.02
CA ASP A 56 14.99 8.71 -7.65
C ASP A 56 14.92 7.63 -8.75
N GLU A 57 13.76 7.07 -9.03
CA GLU A 57 13.60 6.00 -10.01
C GLU A 57 13.02 6.52 -11.33
N THR A 58 13.48 5.94 -12.43
CA THR A 58 12.98 6.25 -13.77
C THR A 58 12.45 5.00 -14.45
N CYS A 59 11.36 5.16 -15.20
CA CYS A 59 10.81 4.11 -16.04
C CYS A 59 10.25 4.67 -17.34
N THR A 60 10.15 3.82 -18.36
CA THR A 60 9.48 4.18 -19.59
C THR A 60 7.99 3.84 -19.50
N ILE A 61 7.14 4.82 -19.81
CA ILE A 61 5.69 4.65 -19.94
C ILE A 61 5.28 4.79 -21.40
N THR A 62 4.31 3.96 -21.83
CA THR A 62 3.80 3.91 -23.22
C THR A 62 2.28 3.88 -23.22
N ALA A 63 1.66 4.12 -24.36
CA ALA A 63 0.21 4.02 -24.52
C ALA A 63 -0.33 2.71 -23.94
N GLY A 64 -1.43 2.78 -23.16
CA GLY A 64 -2.00 1.69 -22.40
C GLY A 64 -1.40 1.51 -21.00
N ASN A 65 -0.31 2.18 -20.65
CA ASN A 65 0.13 2.22 -19.26
C ASN A 65 -0.71 3.22 -18.45
N TYR A 66 -0.92 2.91 -17.18
CA TYR A 66 -1.46 3.84 -16.22
C TYR A 66 -0.76 3.66 -14.87
N PHE A 67 -0.70 4.72 -14.10
CA PHE A 67 0.01 4.73 -12.83
C PHE A 67 -0.70 5.61 -11.81
N ILE A 68 -0.36 5.42 -10.54
CA ILE A 68 -0.92 6.17 -9.43
C ILE A 68 0.22 6.83 -8.68
N VAL A 69 0.04 8.12 -8.38
CA VAL A 69 0.95 8.96 -7.62
C VAL A 69 0.29 9.32 -6.30
N ASP A 70 0.96 9.06 -5.20
CA ASP A 70 0.48 9.29 -3.86
C ASP A 70 0.66 10.76 -3.40
N TYR A 71 0.06 11.10 -2.27
CA TYR A 71 0.21 12.43 -1.66
C TYR A 71 1.67 12.75 -1.37
N GLY A 72 2.11 13.94 -1.79
CA GLY A 72 3.44 14.45 -1.50
C GLY A 72 4.58 13.78 -2.25
N GLU A 73 4.29 12.78 -3.07
CA GLU A 73 5.29 12.16 -3.92
C GLU A 73 5.73 13.08 -5.04
N THR A 74 7.03 13.06 -5.31
CA THR A 74 7.65 13.89 -6.33
C THR A 74 7.76 13.11 -7.62
N HIS A 75 7.17 13.64 -8.69
CA HIS A 75 7.24 13.01 -10.00
C HIS A 75 7.38 14.00 -11.16
N SER A 76 7.82 13.49 -12.30
CA SER A 76 7.93 14.22 -13.55
C SER A 76 7.86 13.28 -14.74
N TYR A 77 7.54 13.77 -15.92
CA TYR A 77 7.65 12.99 -17.16
C TYR A 77 8.17 13.83 -18.30
N HIS A 78 8.93 13.18 -19.17
CA HIS A 78 9.52 13.76 -20.36
C HIS A 78 9.21 12.87 -21.57
N GLN A 79 8.56 13.46 -22.60
CA GLN A 79 8.24 12.76 -23.83
C GLN A 79 9.50 12.26 -24.52
N ILE A 80 9.43 11.05 -25.08
CA ILE A 80 10.45 10.49 -25.96
C ILE A 80 9.83 10.07 -27.29
N GLY A 81 10.57 10.32 -28.39
CA GLY A 81 10.08 10.10 -29.75
C GLY A 81 9.23 11.26 -30.26
N ASP A 82 8.76 11.13 -31.52
CA ASP A 82 8.08 12.19 -32.26
C ASP A 82 6.56 12.22 -32.01
N GLU A 83 6.01 11.13 -31.49
CA GLU A 83 4.57 11.06 -31.22
C GLU A 83 4.20 11.88 -29.99
N PRO A 84 3.25 12.83 -30.09
CA PRO A 84 2.83 13.65 -28.96
C PRO A 84 2.31 12.81 -27.79
N LEU A 85 2.80 13.09 -26.59
CA LEU A 85 2.32 12.47 -25.37
C LEU A 85 0.94 13.01 -25.02
N LEU A 86 -0.02 12.11 -24.83
CA LEU A 86 -1.35 12.41 -24.33
C LEU A 86 -1.61 11.60 -23.05
N LEU A 87 -1.75 12.29 -21.94
CA LEU A 87 -2.16 11.73 -20.66
C LEU A 87 -3.60 12.12 -20.33
N ILE A 88 -4.29 11.25 -19.64
CA ILE A 88 -5.57 11.57 -19.01
C ILE A 88 -5.34 11.45 -17.50
N ASN A 89 -5.27 12.59 -16.82
CA ASN A 89 -5.09 12.65 -15.38
C ASN A 89 -6.44 12.66 -14.68
N ILE A 90 -6.60 11.78 -13.70
CA ILE A 90 -7.73 11.70 -12.80
C ILE A 90 -7.21 12.03 -11.41
N LEU A 91 -7.49 13.24 -10.96
CA LEU A 91 -7.15 13.71 -9.63
C LEU A 91 -8.31 13.37 -8.71
N PHE A 92 -8.06 12.69 -7.59
CA PHE A 92 -9.14 12.33 -6.68
C PHE A 92 -8.73 12.33 -5.22
N LEU A 93 -9.72 12.56 -4.37
CA LEU A 93 -9.59 12.44 -2.92
C LEU A 93 -10.18 11.10 -2.47
N PRO A 94 -9.56 10.38 -1.54
CA PRO A 94 -10.08 9.10 -1.05
C PRO A 94 -11.53 9.15 -0.55
N ARG A 95 -11.98 10.29 -0.01
CA ARG A 95 -13.37 10.51 0.39
C ARG A 95 -14.39 10.39 -0.75
N LEU A 96 -13.97 10.49 -2.01
CA LEU A 96 -14.81 10.19 -3.17
C LEU A 96 -15.30 8.74 -3.12
N ILE A 97 -14.45 7.84 -2.70
CA ILE A 97 -14.74 6.40 -2.64
C ILE A 97 -15.61 6.10 -1.41
N ASP A 98 -15.17 6.58 -0.24
CA ASP A 98 -15.88 6.44 1.03
C ASP A 98 -15.43 7.56 1.98
N GLU A 99 -16.37 8.20 2.67
CA GLU A 99 -16.08 9.31 3.58
C GLU A 99 -15.16 8.89 4.75
N THR A 100 -15.18 7.63 5.14
CA THR A 100 -14.29 7.08 6.17
C THR A 100 -12.82 7.04 5.76
N LEU A 101 -12.52 7.22 4.47
CA LEU A 101 -11.17 7.22 3.90
C LEU A 101 -10.55 8.63 3.80
N ARG A 102 -11.18 9.63 4.38
CA ARG A 102 -10.75 11.05 4.30
C ARG A 102 -9.28 11.25 4.66
N ASP A 103 -8.76 10.47 5.60
CA ASP A 103 -7.40 10.59 6.11
C ASP A 103 -6.36 9.70 5.39
N CYS A 104 -6.80 8.88 4.43
CA CYS A 104 -5.89 8.10 3.60
C CYS A 104 -5.02 9.02 2.74
N ARG A 105 -3.73 8.71 2.62
CA ARG A 105 -2.75 9.51 1.88
C ARG A 105 -2.03 8.72 0.80
N SER A 106 -2.27 7.42 0.70
CA SER A 106 -1.66 6.55 -0.30
C SER A 106 -2.65 5.60 -0.95
N PHE A 107 -2.32 5.15 -2.15
CA PHE A 107 -3.08 4.12 -2.86
C PHE A 107 -3.10 2.80 -2.06
N GLN A 108 -2.00 2.48 -1.40
CA GLN A 108 -1.91 1.31 -0.52
C GLN A 108 -2.91 1.37 0.63
N GLU A 109 -2.96 2.50 1.36
CA GLU A 109 -3.92 2.70 2.45
C GLU A 109 -5.36 2.61 1.95
N LEU A 110 -5.65 3.19 0.78
CA LEU A 110 -6.96 3.13 0.16
C LEU A 110 -7.35 1.69 -0.18
N LEU A 111 -6.47 0.91 -0.81
CA LEU A 111 -6.72 -0.49 -1.10
C LEU A 111 -6.94 -1.30 0.18
N GLN A 112 -6.08 -1.13 1.17
CA GLN A 112 -6.17 -1.85 2.45
C GLN A 112 -7.44 -1.50 3.24
N SER A 113 -7.78 -0.22 3.30
CA SER A 113 -8.91 0.25 4.11
C SER A 113 -10.28 0.03 3.46
N TYR A 114 -10.35 0.06 2.12
CA TYR A 114 -11.61 -0.06 1.39
C TYR A 114 -11.80 -1.42 0.74
N LEU A 115 -10.89 -1.82 -0.16
CA LEU A 115 -11.12 -3.01 -0.99
C LEU A 115 -10.91 -4.31 -0.22
N ILE A 116 -10.01 -4.35 0.77
CA ILE A 116 -9.83 -5.54 1.61
C ILE A 116 -11.06 -5.83 2.48
N ARG A 117 -11.82 -4.80 2.85
CA ARG A 117 -13.12 -5.00 3.52
C ARG A 117 -14.10 -5.83 2.70
N PHE A 118 -14.02 -5.77 1.37
CA PHE A 118 -14.97 -6.38 0.44
C PHE A 118 -14.37 -7.52 -0.39
N SER A 119 -13.06 -7.72 -0.33
CA SER A 119 -12.36 -8.73 -1.10
C SER A 119 -11.54 -9.62 -0.19
N TYR A 120 -11.80 -10.91 -0.24
CA TYR A 120 -11.12 -11.93 0.56
C TYR A 120 -9.69 -12.26 0.07
N SER A 121 -9.17 -11.53 -0.89
CA SER A 121 -7.81 -11.72 -1.37
C SER A 121 -6.85 -10.78 -0.67
N SER A 122 -5.93 -11.36 0.05
CA SER A 122 -4.80 -10.68 0.64
C SER A 122 -3.91 -10.06 -0.43
N LEU A 123 -3.76 -8.77 -0.39
CA LEU A 123 -2.68 -8.09 -1.07
C LEU A 123 -1.40 -8.34 -0.28
N CYS A 124 -0.61 -9.33 -0.75
CA CYS A 124 0.69 -9.64 -0.21
C CYS A 124 1.68 -8.61 -0.66
N GLN A 125 1.94 -7.56 -0.16
CA GLN A 125 2.79 -6.44 -0.53
C GLN A 125 2.25 -5.64 -1.72
N PRO A 126 1.97 -4.36 -1.50
CA PRO A 126 1.70 -3.47 -2.61
C PRO A 126 2.97 -3.38 -3.46
N PRO A 127 2.83 -3.30 -4.78
CA PRO A 127 3.97 -3.06 -5.63
C PRO A 127 4.63 -1.74 -5.18
N THR A 128 5.93 -1.73 -5.09
CA THR A 128 6.71 -0.52 -4.86
C THR A 128 6.53 0.50 -6.00
N ARG A 129 5.95 0.05 -7.11
CA ARG A 129 5.61 0.86 -8.27
C ARG A 129 4.14 0.65 -8.65
N HIS A 130 3.39 1.73 -8.67
CA HIS A 130 1.97 1.71 -9.04
C HIS A 130 1.78 1.93 -10.55
N ILE A 131 2.56 1.23 -11.40
CA ILE A 131 2.45 1.28 -12.86
C ILE A 131 1.82 -0.03 -13.35
N PHE A 132 0.76 0.11 -14.11
CA PHE A 132 -0.04 -0.99 -14.63
C PHE A 132 -0.12 -0.91 -16.16
N THR A 133 -0.40 -2.04 -16.81
CA THR A 133 -0.70 -2.10 -18.26
C THR A 133 -2.16 -2.48 -18.46
N ASP A 134 -2.86 -1.75 -19.32
CA ASP A 134 -4.26 -2.00 -19.68
C ASP A 134 -4.34 -2.91 -20.92
N ASP A 135 -4.06 -4.21 -20.74
CA ASP A 135 -3.96 -5.17 -21.85
C ASP A 135 -5.28 -5.36 -22.62
N GLY A 136 -6.41 -5.22 -21.93
CA GLY A 136 -7.75 -5.41 -22.50
C GLY A 136 -8.48 -4.13 -22.88
N GLY A 137 -7.93 -2.96 -22.57
CA GLY A 137 -8.57 -1.66 -22.80
C GLY A 137 -9.73 -1.36 -21.83
N GLU A 138 -9.96 -2.18 -20.81
CA GLU A 138 -11.08 -1.99 -19.86
C GLU A 138 -10.94 -0.69 -19.06
N VAL A 139 -9.70 -0.33 -18.68
CA VAL A 139 -9.43 0.92 -17.96
C VAL A 139 -9.61 2.10 -18.88
N ARG A 140 -9.11 2.04 -20.13
CA ARG A 140 -9.33 3.05 -21.17
C ARG A 140 -10.82 3.32 -21.40
N ASP A 141 -11.59 2.27 -21.59
CA ASP A 141 -13.03 2.38 -21.89
C ASP A 141 -13.79 2.97 -20.71
N THR A 142 -13.41 2.61 -19.48
CA THR A 142 -13.96 3.20 -18.27
C THR A 142 -13.61 4.68 -18.16
N ILE A 143 -12.36 5.07 -18.43
CA ILE A 143 -11.93 6.47 -18.43
C ILE A 143 -12.67 7.29 -19.47
N GLN A 144 -12.91 6.72 -20.66
CA GLN A 144 -13.68 7.40 -21.72
C GLN A 144 -15.12 7.70 -21.27
N GLN A 145 -15.76 6.75 -20.59
CA GLN A 145 -17.08 6.95 -19.97
C GLN A 145 -17.01 8.02 -18.87
N MET A 146 -15.97 8.02 -18.04
CA MET A 146 -15.77 9.05 -17.01
C MET A 146 -15.64 10.45 -17.62
N LEU A 147 -14.88 10.59 -18.71
CA LEU A 147 -14.73 11.88 -19.41
C LEU A 147 -16.06 12.40 -19.95
N THR A 148 -16.87 11.53 -20.54
CA THR A 148 -18.21 11.88 -21.03
C THR A 148 -19.10 12.35 -19.88
N GLU A 149 -19.18 11.55 -18.81
CA GLU A 149 -20.01 11.87 -17.64
C GLU A 149 -19.57 13.16 -16.94
N TYR A 150 -18.26 13.35 -16.80
CA TYR A 150 -17.68 14.56 -16.21
C TYR A 150 -17.96 15.82 -17.06
N GLY A 151 -17.97 15.69 -18.38
CA GLY A 151 -18.30 16.80 -19.29
C GLY A 151 -19.78 17.17 -19.31
N GLU A 152 -20.66 16.17 -19.27
CA GLU A 152 -22.10 16.38 -19.36
C GLU A 152 -22.75 16.75 -18.01
N ARG A 153 -22.17 16.33 -16.90
CA ARG A 153 -22.64 16.63 -15.52
C ARG A 153 -24.14 16.39 -15.30
N ARG A 154 -24.65 15.27 -15.82
CA ARG A 154 -26.04 14.87 -15.60
C ARG A 154 -26.33 14.60 -14.11
N ALA A 155 -27.61 14.56 -13.75
CA ALA A 155 -28.01 14.22 -12.38
C ALA A 155 -27.37 12.88 -11.96
N GLY A 156 -26.67 12.86 -10.81
CA GLY A 156 -25.98 11.68 -10.30
C GLY A 156 -24.57 11.45 -10.90
N PHE A 157 -24.02 12.39 -11.69
CA PHE A 157 -22.69 12.22 -12.31
C PHE A 157 -21.58 11.89 -11.31
N THR A 158 -21.61 12.45 -10.10
CA THR A 158 -20.60 12.16 -9.07
C THR A 158 -20.63 10.69 -8.66
N GLU A 159 -21.82 10.10 -8.52
CA GLU A 159 -21.98 8.68 -8.18
C GLU A 159 -21.54 7.77 -9.36
N MET A 160 -21.77 8.21 -10.59
CA MET A 160 -21.26 7.52 -11.77
C MET A 160 -19.72 7.55 -11.79
N LEU A 161 -19.11 8.71 -11.60
CA LEU A 161 -17.65 8.83 -11.52
C LEU A 161 -17.07 8.00 -10.37
N ARG A 162 -17.71 8.02 -9.20
CA ARG A 162 -17.33 7.21 -8.05
C ARG A 162 -17.36 5.72 -8.38
N SER A 163 -18.45 5.23 -8.98
CA SER A 163 -18.58 3.81 -9.34
C SER A 163 -17.54 3.36 -10.38
N GLN A 164 -17.26 4.21 -11.36
CA GLN A 164 -16.25 3.98 -12.38
C GLN A 164 -14.83 4.00 -11.78
N MET A 165 -14.56 4.91 -10.84
CA MET A 165 -13.28 4.93 -10.13
C MET A 165 -13.09 3.67 -9.28
N ILE A 166 -14.12 3.21 -8.56
CA ILE A 166 -14.10 1.94 -7.83
C ILE A 166 -13.80 0.78 -8.78
N ARG A 167 -14.42 0.75 -9.98
CA ARG A 167 -14.12 -0.26 -10.99
C ARG A 167 -12.65 -0.28 -11.37
N ILE A 168 -12.04 0.88 -11.63
CA ILE A 168 -10.61 0.98 -11.98
C ILE A 168 -9.74 0.49 -10.82
N LEU A 169 -10.05 0.87 -9.58
CA LEU A 169 -9.32 0.40 -8.40
C LEU A 169 -9.38 -1.13 -8.27
N ILE A 170 -10.55 -1.74 -8.52
CA ILE A 170 -10.70 -3.20 -8.49
C ILE A 170 -9.90 -3.86 -9.63
N LEU A 171 -9.92 -3.30 -10.84
CA LEU A 171 -9.11 -3.80 -11.95
C LEU A 171 -7.62 -3.74 -11.66
N SER A 172 -7.15 -2.63 -11.07
CA SER A 172 -5.76 -2.47 -10.63
C SER A 172 -5.38 -3.48 -9.55
N MET A 173 -6.24 -3.65 -8.54
CA MET A 173 -6.04 -4.65 -7.49
C MET A 173 -5.94 -6.08 -8.05
N ARG A 174 -6.80 -6.43 -9.03
CA ARG A 174 -6.74 -7.75 -9.67
C ARG A 174 -5.45 -7.98 -10.44
N LYS A 175 -4.81 -6.94 -10.97
CA LYS A 175 -3.49 -7.04 -11.61
C LYS A 175 -2.39 -7.27 -10.58
N ILE A 176 -2.43 -6.59 -9.44
CA ILE A 176 -1.53 -6.83 -8.31
C ILE A 176 -1.66 -8.28 -7.84
N SER A 177 -2.89 -8.77 -7.66
CA SER A 177 -3.16 -10.13 -7.18
C SER A 177 -2.80 -11.24 -8.19
N ARG A 178 -2.71 -10.94 -9.49
CA ARG A 178 -2.32 -11.93 -10.53
C ARG A 178 -0.83 -12.24 -10.54
N THR A 179 0.01 -11.34 -10.04
CA THR A 179 1.44 -11.58 -9.89
C THR A 179 1.76 -12.49 -8.70
N ASP A 180 0.80 -12.72 -7.78
CA ASP A 180 0.93 -13.52 -6.58
C ASP A 180 -0.19 -14.59 -6.51
N ILE A 181 -0.19 -15.54 -7.45
CA ILE A 181 -1.19 -16.62 -7.47
C ILE A 181 -0.88 -17.61 -6.36
N ASP A 182 -1.50 -17.39 -5.22
CA ASP A 182 -2.17 -18.39 -4.39
C ASP A 182 -3.01 -17.66 -3.34
N ALA A 183 -4.31 -17.59 -3.56
CA ALA A 183 -5.26 -16.94 -2.62
C ALA A 183 -5.26 -17.60 -1.21
N SER A 184 -4.67 -18.79 -1.07
CA SER A 184 -4.45 -19.47 0.19
C SER A 184 -3.24 -18.91 0.94
N ASN A 185 -2.14 -18.65 0.26
CA ASN A 185 -0.93 -18.08 0.85
C ASN A 185 -1.12 -16.62 1.30
N GLY A 186 -2.02 -15.89 0.67
CA GLY A 186 -2.22 -14.48 0.92
C GLY A 186 -2.72 -14.13 2.32
N MET A 187 -3.68 -14.89 2.87
CA MET A 187 -4.18 -14.64 4.23
C MET A 187 -3.08 -14.89 5.27
N ILE A 188 -2.28 -15.92 5.08
CA ILE A 188 -1.18 -16.25 5.99
C ILE A 188 -0.05 -15.23 5.87
N ALA A 189 0.29 -14.80 4.66
CA ALA A 189 1.25 -13.73 4.43
C ALA A 189 0.82 -12.43 5.14
N MET A 190 -0.46 -12.03 4.99
CA MET A 190 -1.00 -10.86 5.68
C MET A 190 -0.92 -10.97 7.21
N LEU A 191 -1.27 -12.13 7.77
CA LEU A 191 -1.17 -12.36 9.21
C LEU A 191 0.28 -12.30 9.69
N THR A 192 1.21 -12.87 8.93
CA THR A 192 2.65 -12.84 9.25
C THR A 192 3.23 -11.44 9.14
N ASP A 193 2.83 -10.66 8.15
CA ASP A 193 3.26 -9.26 7.97
C ASP A 193 2.65 -8.35 9.03
N TYR A 194 1.40 -8.59 9.41
CA TYR A 194 0.80 -7.91 10.56
C TYR A 194 1.60 -8.17 11.83
N VAL A 195 1.99 -9.43 12.08
CA VAL A 195 2.85 -9.77 13.23
C VAL A 195 4.18 -9.04 13.14
N ARG A 196 4.82 -8.99 11.97
CA ARG A 196 6.11 -8.29 11.76
C ARG A 196 6.03 -6.80 12.09
N SER A 197 4.93 -6.17 11.71
CA SER A 197 4.73 -4.73 11.89
C SER A 197 4.25 -4.37 13.30
N HIS A 198 3.54 -5.28 14.00
CA HIS A 198 2.85 -4.99 15.26
C HIS A 198 3.27 -5.88 16.42
N TYR A 199 4.36 -6.66 16.31
CA TYR A 199 4.76 -7.64 17.33
C TYR A 199 4.95 -7.07 18.73
N SER A 200 5.31 -5.79 18.84
CA SER A 200 5.49 -5.10 20.13
C SER A 200 4.18 -4.74 20.83
N SER A 201 3.05 -4.77 20.10
CA SER A 201 1.72 -4.42 20.61
C SER A 201 0.90 -5.67 20.94
N GLU A 202 -0.28 -5.49 21.51
CA GLU A 202 -1.22 -6.59 21.71
C GLU A 202 -1.78 -7.07 20.37
N ILE A 203 -1.61 -8.36 20.07
CA ILE A 203 -2.11 -8.99 18.85
C ILE A 203 -3.22 -9.98 19.21
N CYS A 204 -4.44 -9.70 18.76
CA CYS A 204 -5.61 -10.54 18.98
C CYS A 204 -6.11 -11.14 17.66
N LEU A 205 -5.92 -12.46 17.49
CA LEU A 205 -6.35 -13.15 16.26
C LEU A 205 -7.85 -12.99 15.99
N SER A 206 -8.69 -13.02 17.02
CA SER A 206 -10.15 -12.88 16.85
C SER A 206 -10.54 -11.48 16.39
N ALA A 207 -9.79 -10.44 16.75
CA ALA A 207 -10.00 -9.09 16.23
C ALA A 207 -9.60 -9.00 14.75
N LEU A 208 -8.47 -9.58 14.37
CA LEU A 208 -8.04 -9.67 12.98
C LEU A 208 -9.03 -10.47 12.13
N CYS A 209 -9.50 -11.60 12.64
CA CYS A 209 -10.51 -12.42 11.96
C CYS A 209 -11.80 -11.64 11.69
N ARG A 210 -12.26 -10.82 12.66
CA ARG A 210 -13.44 -9.96 12.47
C ARG A 210 -13.22 -8.92 11.37
N GLN A 211 -12.06 -8.28 11.34
CA GLN A 211 -11.70 -7.33 10.29
C GLN A 211 -11.64 -7.98 8.92
N MET A 212 -11.19 -9.23 8.84
CA MET A 212 -11.07 -10.01 7.62
C MET A 212 -12.35 -10.78 7.25
N HIS A 213 -13.41 -10.70 8.05
CA HIS A 213 -14.65 -11.45 7.88
C HIS A 213 -14.49 -12.98 7.83
N TYR A 214 -13.47 -13.52 8.51
CA TYR A 214 -13.25 -14.96 8.66
C TYR A 214 -13.62 -15.45 10.06
N SER A 215 -14.01 -16.73 10.16
CA SER A 215 -14.15 -17.34 11.47
C SER A 215 -12.77 -17.63 12.09
N PRO A 216 -12.56 -17.38 13.38
CA PRO A 216 -11.30 -17.69 14.05
C PRO A 216 -10.87 -19.15 13.92
N ALA A 217 -11.84 -20.08 13.91
CA ALA A 217 -11.57 -21.51 13.76
C ALA A 217 -10.98 -21.82 12.37
N TYR A 218 -11.53 -21.24 11.30
CA TYR A 218 -11.02 -21.39 9.94
C TYR A 218 -9.59 -20.84 9.82
N VAL A 219 -9.37 -19.62 10.31
CA VAL A 219 -8.06 -18.95 10.25
C VAL A 219 -7.01 -19.72 11.06
N SER A 220 -7.34 -20.16 12.28
CA SER A 220 -6.44 -20.95 13.12
C SER A 220 -6.02 -22.27 12.47
N LYS A 221 -6.98 -23.00 11.88
CA LYS A 221 -6.70 -24.25 11.20
C LYS A 221 -5.80 -24.01 9.99
N LYS A 222 -6.17 -23.06 9.12
CA LYS A 222 -5.43 -22.73 7.91
C LYS A 222 -4.02 -22.23 8.22
N PHE A 223 -3.87 -21.36 9.22
CA PHE A 223 -2.57 -20.90 9.67
C PHE A 223 -1.68 -22.06 10.12
N HIS A 224 -2.25 -23.00 10.89
CA HIS A 224 -1.53 -24.19 11.33
C HIS A 224 -1.14 -25.10 10.14
N ASP A 225 -2.06 -25.34 9.23
CA ASP A 225 -1.84 -26.21 8.05
C ASP A 225 -0.70 -25.66 7.15
N GLU A 226 -0.60 -24.32 6.99
CA GLU A 226 0.40 -23.71 6.12
C GLU A 226 1.73 -23.38 6.84
N THR A 227 1.71 -23.06 8.13
CA THR A 227 2.93 -22.67 8.87
C THR A 227 3.49 -23.75 9.78
N GLY A 228 2.75 -24.86 9.94
CA GLY A 228 3.10 -25.94 10.86
C GLY A 228 2.98 -25.55 12.34
N THR A 229 2.44 -24.37 12.67
CA THR A 229 2.37 -23.88 14.05
C THR A 229 1.12 -23.03 14.30
N SER A 230 0.68 -22.91 15.55
CA SER A 230 -0.45 -22.01 15.84
C SER A 230 -0.02 -20.53 15.74
N PHE A 231 -0.98 -19.65 15.43
CA PHE A 231 -0.73 -18.21 15.34
C PHE A 231 -0.09 -17.64 16.61
N SER A 232 -0.57 -18.05 17.79
CA SER A 232 0.00 -17.58 19.07
C SER A 232 1.46 -18.01 19.25
N VAL A 233 1.81 -19.23 18.86
CA VAL A 233 3.20 -19.74 18.91
C VAL A 233 4.06 -19.00 17.88
N TYR A 234 3.54 -18.70 16.70
CA TYR A 234 4.24 -17.90 15.71
C TYR A 234 4.58 -16.48 16.22
N VAL A 235 3.61 -15.78 16.83
CA VAL A 235 3.83 -14.48 17.47
C VAL A 235 4.90 -14.56 18.54
N GLN A 236 4.83 -15.58 19.41
CA GLN A 236 5.82 -15.78 20.46
C GLN A 236 7.22 -15.99 19.90
N LYS A 237 7.40 -16.88 18.91
CA LYS A 237 8.69 -17.12 18.24
C LYS A 237 9.25 -15.84 17.65
N TYR A 238 8.45 -15.10 16.89
CA TYR A 238 8.87 -13.85 16.27
C TYR A 238 9.35 -12.81 17.30
N ARG A 239 8.60 -12.63 18.40
CA ARG A 239 8.99 -11.76 19.52
C ARG A 239 10.32 -12.17 20.14
N LEU A 240 10.53 -13.48 20.35
CA LEU A 240 11.79 -13.99 20.92
C LEU A 240 12.97 -13.78 19.95
N GLU A 241 12.77 -13.92 18.65
CA GLU A 241 13.79 -13.61 17.63
C GLU A 241 14.18 -12.13 17.68
N GLN A 242 13.21 -11.21 17.75
CA GLN A 242 13.51 -9.79 17.93
C GLN A 242 14.21 -9.53 19.28
N GLY A 243 13.82 -10.23 20.34
CA GLY A 243 14.51 -10.21 21.63
C GLY A 243 15.96 -10.63 21.53
N CYS A 244 16.26 -11.69 20.80
CA CYS A 244 17.64 -12.13 20.53
C CYS A 244 18.46 -11.06 19.80
N ARG A 245 17.87 -10.41 18.79
CA ARG A 245 18.51 -9.30 18.05
C ARG A 245 18.85 -8.12 18.97
N LEU A 246 17.90 -7.70 19.82
CA LEU A 246 18.11 -6.62 20.78
C LEU A 246 19.16 -6.99 21.83
N LEU A 247 19.14 -8.21 22.35
CA LEU A 247 20.11 -8.70 23.33
C LEU A 247 21.54 -8.75 22.76
N ALA A 248 21.69 -9.11 21.48
CA ALA A 248 22.98 -9.16 20.81
C ALA A 248 23.51 -7.79 20.42
N ASN A 249 22.65 -6.82 20.15
CA ASN A 249 23.03 -5.53 19.58
C ASN A 249 22.97 -4.34 20.55
N THR A 250 22.41 -4.53 21.76
CA THR A 250 22.23 -3.45 22.76
C THR A 250 22.66 -3.89 24.16
N ASN A 251 22.93 -2.90 25.01
CA ASN A 251 23.14 -3.11 26.44
C ASN A 251 21.88 -2.78 27.29
N ASP A 252 20.73 -2.64 26.63
CA ASP A 252 19.48 -2.32 27.32
C ASP A 252 19.13 -3.36 28.40
N GLN A 253 18.47 -2.91 29.46
CA GLN A 253 18.00 -3.80 30.54
C GLN A 253 17.05 -4.87 29.98
N ILE A 254 17.10 -6.07 30.54
CA ILE A 254 16.22 -7.18 30.10
C ILE A 254 14.74 -6.79 30.18
N SER A 255 14.35 -6.02 31.20
CA SER A 255 12.99 -5.50 31.35
C SER A 255 12.60 -4.56 30.22
N LYS A 256 13.51 -3.68 29.77
CA LYS A 256 13.28 -2.78 28.66
C LYS A 256 13.12 -3.56 27.34
N ILE A 257 13.98 -4.56 27.10
CA ILE A 257 13.89 -5.45 25.94
C ILE A 257 12.59 -6.25 25.97
N SER A 258 12.20 -6.81 27.13
CA SER A 258 10.93 -7.50 27.30
C SER A 258 9.75 -6.63 26.88
N GLY A 259 9.69 -5.38 27.34
CA GLY A 259 8.66 -4.41 26.95
C GLY A 259 8.71 -4.09 25.45
N ALA A 260 9.89 -3.85 24.89
CA ALA A 260 10.08 -3.52 23.48
C ALA A 260 9.63 -4.64 22.53
N VAL A 261 9.64 -5.89 22.98
CA VAL A 261 9.14 -7.03 22.19
C VAL A 261 7.71 -7.46 22.55
N GLY A 262 6.99 -6.63 23.32
CA GLY A 262 5.56 -6.82 23.59
C GLY A 262 5.22 -7.71 24.79
N TYR A 263 6.13 -7.84 25.75
CA TYR A 263 5.85 -8.53 27.02
C TYR A 263 5.82 -7.54 28.19
N THR A 264 4.70 -7.43 28.85
CA THR A 264 4.54 -6.60 30.06
C THR A 264 5.19 -7.23 31.30
N ASN A 265 5.33 -8.56 31.32
CA ASN A 265 5.91 -9.31 32.42
C ASN A 265 7.29 -9.88 32.03
N THR A 266 8.35 -9.30 32.59
CA THR A 266 9.75 -9.70 32.34
C THR A 266 10.07 -11.13 32.85
N LYS A 267 9.42 -11.59 33.91
CA LYS A 267 9.60 -12.97 34.41
C LYS A 267 9.06 -13.98 33.41
N TYR A 268 7.85 -13.73 32.91
CA TYR A 268 7.24 -14.56 31.87
C TYR A 268 8.09 -14.58 30.57
N PHE A 269 8.57 -13.41 30.13
CA PHE A 269 9.49 -13.33 28.98
C PHE A 269 10.74 -14.19 29.21
N THR A 270 11.37 -14.09 30.38
CA THR A 270 12.59 -14.84 30.71
C THR A 270 12.37 -16.35 30.71
N GLU A 271 11.26 -16.82 31.27
CA GLU A 271 10.87 -18.23 31.28
C GLU A 271 10.58 -18.74 29.85
N LEU A 272 9.84 -17.98 29.06
CA LEU A 272 9.51 -18.29 27.67
C LEU A 272 10.77 -18.33 26.81
N PHE A 273 11.66 -17.34 26.96
CA PHE A 273 12.93 -17.26 26.26
C PHE A 273 13.80 -18.49 26.57
N ARG A 274 13.95 -18.85 27.84
CA ARG A 274 14.70 -20.05 28.27
C ARG A 274 14.09 -21.33 27.69
N ARG A 275 12.77 -21.44 27.64
CA ARG A 275 12.06 -22.61 27.07
C ARG A 275 12.33 -22.79 25.60
N HIS A 276 12.37 -21.70 24.83
CA HIS A 276 12.52 -21.76 23.38
C HIS A 276 13.98 -21.70 22.90
N ILE A 277 14.84 -20.93 23.58
CA ILE A 277 16.25 -20.72 23.20
C ILE A 277 17.19 -21.62 23.98
N GLY A 278 16.74 -22.24 25.07
CA GLY A 278 17.52 -23.16 25.93
C GLY A 278 18.36 -22.48 26.99
N ILE A 279 18.59 -21.16 26.89
CA ILE A 279 19.37 -20.38 27.87
C ILE A 279 18.63 -19.10 28.25
N THR A 280 19.04 -18.47 29.38
CA THR A 280 18.42 -17.21 29.81
C THR A 280 18.83 -16.04 28.90
N PRO A 281 18.01 -14.94 28.84
CA PRO A 281 18.37 -13.72 28.09
C PRO A 281 19.73 -13.15 28.49
N ARG A 282 20.08 -13.23 29.80
CA ARG A 282 21.38 -12.76 30.31
C ARG A 282 22.55 -13.60 29.79
N GLU A 283 22.40 -14.92 29.78
CA GLU A 283 23.40 -15.85 29.22
C GLU A 283 23.54 -15.69 27.72
N TYR A 284 22.40 -15.51 27.00
CA TYR A 284 22.41 -15.26 25.56
C TYR A 284 23.23 -14.01 25.22
N ARG A 285 22.97 -12.88 25.89
CA ARG A 285 23.72 -11.63 25.74
C ARG A 285 25.20 -11.87 25.97
N ARG A 286 25.57 -12.50 27.07
CA ARG A 286 26.97 -12.77 27.41
C ARG A 286 27.69 -13.55 26.30
N ARG A 287 27.03 -14.57 25.73
CA ARG A 287 27.59 -15.35 24.62
C ARG A 287 27.70 -14.53 23.34
N ALA A 288 26.65 -13.78 22.99
CA ALA A 288 26.65 -12.95 21.80
C ALA A 288 27.74 -11.85 21.82
N HIS A 289 28.07 -11.31 23.00
CA HIS A 289 29.12 -10.29 23.17
C HIS A 289 30.54 -10.89 23.31
N ALA A 290 30.67 -12.17 23.68
CA ALA A 290 31.97 -12.85 23.79
C ALA A 290 32.54 -13.25 22.42
N HIS A 291 31.73 -13.23 21.35
CA HIS A 291 32.14 -13.56 19.99
C HIS A 291 32.30 -12.32 19.09
N ARG A 292 32.30 -11.12 19.68
CA ARG A 292 32.66 -9.85 19.05
C ARG A 292 34.05 -9.42 19.49
#